data_29e07231508a1cf8083f3578445825ce
#
_entry.id   29e07231508a1cf8083f3578445825ce
#
_cell.length_a   1.000
_cell.length_b   1.000
_cell.length_c   1.000
_cell.angle_alpha   90.00
_cell.angle_beta   90.00
_cell.angle_gamma   90.00
#
_symmetry.space_group_name_H-M   'P 1'
#
loop_
_entity.id
_entity.type
_entity.pdbx_description
1 polymer ?
#
loop_
_entity_poly.entity_id
_entity_poly.type
_entity_poly.pdbx_seq_one_letter_code
_entity_poly.pdbx_strand_id
1 'polypeptide(L)'
;MGYSPRLSRDSEFSYTCNRCMSCCHDSHIALDPYEIARLARNRSLSTTEFIARYLTEGGIVLRNLEDTACVMLDADGCTVYSDRPQVCRTYPLLRKRALDGEIWSQYVPLPTSTGVYGKQGKVSDFLKAYDVDQLFAAKDRYFDLALRIASGLAAAVKREPHRFAAIRGVIEDHREFRASMVPPLIDVDRVVSDYCIEHQIEFPVSLDEKIELHLHAIEERLATIAAHPADSSDVRDDLTEMAAFAGALGAAAKVRVTLVFVAGVFGGGDSTST
;
A
#
# COMPACT_ATOMS: atom_id res chain seq x y z
N MET A 1 7.60 -8.88 -16.72
CA MET A 1 8.75 -7.96 -16.56
C MET A 1 9.85 -8.68 -15.80
N GLY A 2 11.10 -8.62 -16.27
CA GLY A 2 12.28 -9.17 -15.58
C GLY A 2 12.84 -8.17 -14.58
N TYR A 3 13.57 -8.69 -13.58
CA TYR A 3 14.27 -7.86 -12.58
C TYR A 3 15.76 -8.21 -12.59
N SER A 4 16.59 -7.20 -12.30
CA SER A 4 18.01 -7.40 -12.04
C SER A 4 18.23 -8.15 -10.72
N PRO A 5 19.46 -8.62 -10.46
CA PRO A 5 19.86 -9.10 -9.15
C PRO A 5 19.55 -8.10 -8.02
N ARG A 6 19.52 -8.62 -6.79
CA ARG A 6 19.33 -7.82 -5.58
C ARG A 6 20.38 -6.70 -5.49
N LEU A 7 19.91 -5.47 -5.29
CA LEU A 7 20.72 -4.30 -5.07
C LEU A 7 20.61 -3.84 -3.61
N SER A 8 21.62 -3.10 -3.14
CA SER A 8 21.62 -2.34 -1.90
C SER A 8 21.70 -0.83 -2.20
N ARG A 9 21.60 0.01 -1.17
CA ARG A 9 21.81 1.46 -1.31
C ARG A 9 23.23 1.82 -1.81
N ASP A 10 24.20 0.95 -1.57
CA ASP A 10 25.59 1.12 -1.97
C ASP A 10 25.91 0.54 -3.35
N SER A 11 24.96 -0.15 -3.99
CA SER A 11 25.17 -0.68 -5.34
C SER A 11 25.34 0.43 -6.36
N GLU A 12 26.23 0.23 -7.32
CA GLU A 12 26.43 1.15 -8.47
C GLU A 12 25.14 1.29 -9.26
N PHE A 13 24.70 2.51 -9.47
CA PHE A 13 23.46 2.81 -10.18
C PHE A 13 23.41 4.26 -10.63
N SER A 14 22.93 4.48 -11.85
CA SER A 14 22.43 5.77 -12.29
C SER A 14 21.32 5.59 -13.30
N TYR A 15 20.40 6.55 -13.34
CA TYR A 15 19.31 6.59 -14.31
C TYR A 15 18.91 8.03 -14.58
N THR A 16 18.79 8.39 -15.87
CA THR A 16 18.24 9.67 -16.30
C THR A 16 16.93 9.43 -17.03
N CYS A 17 15.85 9.98 -16.50
CA CYS A 17 14.53 9.89 -17.09
C CYS A 17 14.38 10.94 -18.21
N ASN A 18 14.13 10.50 -19.44
CA ASN A 18 13.89 11.36 -20.61
C ASN A 18 12.40 11.67 -20.82
N ARG A 19 11.54 11.36 -19.84
CA ARG A 19 10.08 11.59 -19.89
C ARG A 19 9.41 11.00 -21.13
N CYS A 20 9.87 9.83 -21.58
CA CYS A 20 9.32 9.14 -22.74
C CYS A 20 7.95 8.49 -22.50
N MET A 21 7.43 8.57 -21.28
CA MET A 21 6.12 8.05 -20.85
C MET A 21 5.93 6.53 -20.97
N SER A 22 6.94 5.78 -21.48
CA SER A 22 6.82 4.32 -21.64
C SER A 22 6.44 3.58 -20.35
N CYS A 23 6.92 4.05 -19.18
CA CYS A 23 6.53 3.47 -17.88
C CYS A 23 5.13 3.87 -17.40
N CYS A 24 4.42 4.74 -18.13
CA CYS A 24 3.06 5.18 -17.82
C CYS A 24 2.00 4.37 -18.57
N HIS A 25 2.38 3.38 -19.36
CA HIS A 25 1.48 2.46 -20.04
C HIS A 25 1.57 1.07 -19.43
N ASP A 26 0.48 0.32 -19.43
CA ASP A 26 0.35 -1.02 -18.86
C ASP A 26 0.87 -1.12 -17.42
N SER A 27 0.79 -0.03 -16.67
CA SER A 27 1.37 0.06 -15.35
C SER A 27 0.34 -0.33 -14.27
N HIS A 28 0.81 -1.09 -13.28
CA HIS A 28 0.03 -1.45 -12.10
C HIS A 28 0.55 -0.66 -10.90
N ILE A 29 -0.02 0.52 -10.68
CA ILE A 29 0.41 1.47 -9.65
C ILE A 29 -0.54 1.39 -8.46
N ALA A 30 -0.17 0.58 -7.46
CA ALA A 30 -0.90 0.50 -6.20
C ALA A 30 -0.44 1.63 -5.26
N LEU A 31 -1.42 2.33 -4.67
CA LEU A 31 -1.24 3.46 -3.77
C LEU A 31 -1.51 3.06 -2.32
N ASP A 32 -0.77 3.64 -1.40
CA ASP A 32 -1.12 3.65 0.02
C ASP A 32 -1.96 4.89 0.38
N PRO A 33 -2.54 4.97 1.61
CA PRO A 33 -3.39 6.10 1.99
C PRO A 33 -2.67 7.46 1.94
N TYR A 34 -1.36 7.51 2.22
CA TYR A 34 -0.59 8.74 2.10
C TYR A 34 -0.46 9.21 0.66
N GLU A 35 -0.18 8.29 -0.26
CA GLU A 35 -0.10 8.59 -1.70
C GLU A 35 -1.47 9.03 -2.23
N ILE A 36 -2.56 8.37 -1.80
CA ILE A 36 -3.94 8.76 -2.15
C ILE A 36 -4.22 10.19 -1.68
N ALA A 37 -3.93 10.50 -0.42
CA ALA A 37 -4.18 11.83 0.15
C ALA A 37 -3.34 12.93 -0.53
N ARG A 38 -2.08 12.66 -0.88
CA ARG A 38 -1.24 13.58 -1.64
C ARG A 38 -1.80 13.86 -3.04
N LEU A 39 -2.20 12.83 -3.75
CA LEU A 39 -2.75 12.96 -5.10
C LEU A 39 -4.13 13.63 -5.09
N ALA A 40 -4.96 13.32 -4.09
CA ALA A 40 -6.24 13.99 -3.87
C ALA A 40 -6.03 15.50 -3.65
N ARG A 41 -5.11 15.88 -2.77
CA ARG A 41 -4.72 17.29 -2.54
C ARG A 41 -4.22 17.96 -3.82
N ASN A 42 -3.39 17.30 -4.62
CA ASN A 42 -2.90 17.82 -5.90
C ASN A 42 -4.05 18.13 -6.88
N ARG A 43 -5.13 17.35 -6.82
CA ARG A 43 -6.33 17.51 -7.64
C ARG A 43 -7.41 18.38 -7.02
N SER A 44 -7.17 18.93 -5.82
CA SER A 44 -8.17 19.68 -5.04
C SER A 44 -9.45 18.88 -4.80
N LEU A 45 -9.28 17.59 -4.48
CA LEU A 45 -10.34 16.62 -4.19
C LEU A 45 -10.19 16.09 -2.76
N SER A 46 -11.30 15.61 -2.19
CA SER A 46 -11.25 14.69 -1.05
C SER A 46 -10.66 13.34 -1.47
N THR A 47 -10.17 12.56 -0.49
CA THR A 47 -9.71 11.19 -0.76
C THR A 47 -10.84 10.30 -1.26
N THR A 48 -12.07 10.49 -0.76
CA THR A 48 -13.29 9.81 -1.24
C THR A 48 -13.51 10.05 -2.74
N GLU A 49 -13.50 11.33 -3.17
CA GLU A 49 -13.68 11.69 -4.58
C GLU A 49 -12.53 11.18 -5.46
N PHE A 50 -11.30 11.26 -4.95
CA PHE A 50 -10.13 10.75 -5.67
C PHE A 50 -10.21 9.24 -5.90
N ILE A 51 -10.55 8.47 -4.87
CA ILE A 51 -10.73 7.01 -4.94
C ILE A 51 -11.78 6.68 -6.00
N ALA A 52 -12.96 7.28 -5.91
CA ALA A 52 -14.05 7.02 -6.85
C ALA A 52 -13.68 7.37 -8.30
N ARG A 53 -12.89 8.42 -8.51
CA ARG A 53 -12.58 8.96 -9.83
C ARG A 53 -11.38 8.32 -10.51
N TYR A 54 -10.34 7.96 -9.75
CA TYR A 54 -9.04 7.60 -10.31
C TYR A 54 -8.56 6.19 -9.99
N LEU A 55 -9.17 5.50 -9.03
CA LEU A 55 -8.78 4.13 -8.71
C LEU A 55 -9.69 3.11 -9.38
N THR A 56 -9.17 1.89 -9.55
CA THR A 56 -9.98 0.75 -10.02
C THR A 56 -11.08 0.44 -9.01
N GLU A 57 -12.22 0.00 -9.50
CA GLU A 57 -13.31 -0.43 -8.65
C GLU A 57 -12.85 -1.56 -7.71
N GLY A 58 -13.10 -1.39 -6.43
CA GLY A 58 -12.66 -2.33 -5.39
C GLY A 58 -11.15 -2.33 -5.10
N GLY A 59 -10.36 -1.39 -5.65
CA GLY A 59 -8.90 -1.44 -5.54
C GLY A 59 -8.23 -0.14 -5.09
N ILE A 60 -6.94 -0.27 -4.90
CA ILE A 60 -6.00 0.83 -4.58
C ILE A 60 -5.14 1.20 -5.79
N VAL A 61 -5.46 0.66 -6.96
CA VAL A 61 -4.63 0.78 -8.18
C VAL A 61 -5.13 1.93 -9.02
N LEU A 62 -4.25 2.80 -9.46
CA LEU A 62 -4.59 3.81 -10.46
C LEU A 62 -5.14 3.15 -11.73
N ARG A 63 -6.25 3.68 -12.23
CA ARG A 63 -6.86 3.18 -13.47
C ARG A 63 -5.94 3.42 -14.66
N ASN A 64 -5.96 2.49 -15.58
CA ASN A 64 -5.50 2.72 -16.93
C ASN A 64 -6.68 3.06 -17.84
N LEU A 65 -6.44 3.91 -18.83
CA LEU A 65 -7.38 4.22 -19.90
C LEU A 65 -7.47 3.05 -20.89
N GLU A 66 -8.39 3.13 -21.85
CA GLU A 66 -8.59 2.06 -22.86
C GLU A 66 -7.34 1.77 -23.68
N ASP A 67 -6.50 2.80 -23.92
CA ASP A 67 -5.20 2.70 -24.60
C ASP A 67 -4.05 2.25 -23.69
N THR A 68 -4.36 1.73 -22.50
CA THR A 68 -3.43 1.31 -21.45
C THR A 68 -2.66 2.43 -20.75
N ALA A 69 -2.85 3.69 -21.13
CA ALA A 69 -2.22 4.83 -20.48
C ALA A 69 -2.73 4.99 -19.03
N CYS A 70 -1.82 5.39 -18.14
CA CYS A 70 -2.19 5.77 -16.78
C CYS A 70 -3.19 6.94 -16.81
N VAL A 71 -4.25 6.88 -16.00
CA VAL A 71 -5.26 7.94 -15.90
C VAL A 71 -4.71 9.33 -15.54
N MET A 72 -3.46 9.41 -15.07
CA MET A 72 -2.74 10.65 -14.77
C MET A 72 -1.86 11.14 -15.94
N LEU A 73 -1.90 10.47 -17.10
CA LEU A 73 -1.14 10.85 -18.28
C LEU A 73 -2.00 11.70 -19.21
N ASP A 74 -1.41 12.77 -19.76
CA ASP A 74 -1.97 13.53 -20.87
C ASP A 74 -0.93 13.74 -21.97
N ALA A 75 -1.23 14.61 -22.96
CA ALA A 75 -0.34 14.87 -24.08
C ALA A 75 1.01 15.49 -23.69
N ASP A 76 1.04 16.23 -22.58
CA ASP A 76 2.25 16.90 -22.07
C ASP A 76 3.01 16.06 -21.05
N GLY A 77 2.49 14.88 -20.66
CA GLY A 77 3.08 13.96 -19.72
C GLY A 77 2.27 13.72 -18.45
N CYS A 78 2.96 13.35 -17.37
CA CYS A 78 2.30 13.07 -16.09
C CYS A 78 1.76 14.34 -15.44
N THR A 79 0.44 14.48 -15.33
CA THR A 79 -0.25 15.65 -14.78
C THR A 79 -0.05 15.84 -13.27
N VAL A 80 0.47 14.81 -12.58
CA VAL A 80 0.81 14.83 -11.16
C VAL A 80 2.31 14.63 -10.93
N TYR A 81 3.15 15.06 -11.86
CA TYR A 81 4.59 14.74 -11.87
C TYR A 81 5.31 15.09 -10.56
N SER A 82 5.00 16.23 -9.94
CA SER A 82 5.56 16.66 -8.65
C SER A 82 5.15 15.74 -7.49
N ASP A 83 3.92 15.24 -7.54
CA ASP A 83 3.31 14.40 -6.50
C ASP A 83 3.17 12.93 -6.90
N ARG A 84 3.82 12.56 -8.01
CA ARG A 84 3.74 11.19 -8.52
C ARG A 84 4.05 10.15 -7.44
N PRO A 85 3.41 8.97 -7.48
CA PRO A 85 3.63 7.88 -6.52
C PRO A 85 5.10 7.50 -6.40
N GLN A 86 5.47 6.97 -5.23
CA GLN A 86 6.85 6.56 -4.92
C GLN A 86 7.43 5.63 -6.00
N VAL A 87 6.66 4.64 -6.45
CA VAL A 87 7.10 3.69 -7.48
C VAL A 87 7.39 4.37 -8.82
N CYS A 88 6.64 5.42 -9.18
CA CYS A 88 6.90 6.22 -10.38
C CYS A 88 8.11 7.13 -10.18
N ARG A 89 8.32 7.62 -8.96
CA ARG A 89 9.44 8.52 -8.61
C ARG A 89 10.76 7.77 -8.58
N THR A 90 10.75 6.52 -8.10
CA THR A 90 11.95 5.68 -8.02
C THR A 90 12.21 4.82 -9.27
N TYR A 91 11.31 4.81 -10.26
CA TYR A 91 11.54 4.04 -11.49
C TYR A 91 12.92 4.35 -12.09
N PRO A 92 13.71 3.38 -12.49
CA PRO A 92 13.39 1.96 -12.65
C PRO A 92 13.72 1.10 -11.42
N LEU A 93 13.97 1.69 -10.25
CA LEU A 93 14.20 0.94 -9.03
C LEU A 93 12.88 0.54 -8.37
N LEU A 94 12.84 -0.69 -7.91
CA LEU A 94 11.78 -1.25 -7.07
C LEU A 94 12.32 -1.47 -5.66
N ARG A 95 11.73 -0.79 -4.68
CA ARG A 95 11.95 -1.04 -3.25
C ARG A 95 11.00 -2.13 -2.77
N LYS A 96 11.52 -3.11 -2.06
CA LYS A 96 10.75 -4.08 -1.28
C LYS A 96 11.15 -3.96 0.18
N ARG A 97 10.19 -3.69 1.05
CA ARG A 97 10.38 -3.76 2.49
C ARG A 97 10.39 -5.21 2.94
N ALA A 98 11.35 -5.58 3.79
CA ALA A 98 11.45 -6.87 4.45
C ALA A 98 11.57 -6.65 5.97
N LEU A 99 11.37 -7.70 6.78
CA LEU A 99 11.45 -7.62 8.23
C LEU A 99 12.83 -7.18 8.72
N ASP A 100 13.87 -7.55 7.99
CA ASP A 100 15.29 -7.31 8.26
C ASP A 100 15.87 -6.09 7.50
N GLY A 101 15.01 -5.27 6.90
CA GLY A 101 15.44 -4.09 6.15
C GLY A 101 14.74 -3.91 4.81
N GLU A 102 15.49 -3.48 3.81
CA GLU A 102 14.98 -3.24 2.48
C GLU A 102 15.82 -3.92 1.40
N ILE A 103 15.17 -4.30 0.33
CA ILE A 103 15.77 -4.91 -0.85
C ILE A 103 15.43 -4.06 -2.05
N TRP A 104 16.41 -3.78 -2.87
CA TRP A 104 16.25 -3.09 -4.13
C TRP A 104 16.42 -4.02 -5.32
N SER A 105 15.68 -3.77 -6.38
CA SER A 105 15.83 -4.42 -7.67
C SER A 105 15.64 -3.38 -8.76
N GLN A 106 16.20 -3.60 -9.92
CA GLN A 106 16.00 -2.73 -11.08
C GLN A 106 15.10 -3.44 -12.09
N TYR A 107 14.09 -2.76 -12.59
CA TYR A 107 13.32 -3.23 -13.74
C TYR A 107 14.23 -3.32 -14.99
N VAL A 108 14.08 -4.40 -15.74
CA VAL A 108 14.68 -4.48 -17.08
C VAL A 108 14.10 -3.36 -17.94
N PRO A 109 14.93 -2.60 -18.66
CA PRO A 109 14.44 -1.52 -19.51
C PRO A 109 13.34 -1.99 -20.46
N LEU A 110 12.27 -1.21 -20.57
CA LEU A 110 11.25 -1.43 -21.58
C LEU A 110 11.87 -1.15 -22.97
N PRO A 111 11.53 -1.92 -24.01
CA PRO A 111 12.05 -1.70 -25.37
C PRO A 111 11.78 -0.29 -25.90
N THR A 112 10.70 0.33 -25.45
CA THR A 112 10.27 1.69 -25.84
C THR A 112 10.85 2.78 -24.94
N SER A 113 11.62 2.42 -23.88
CA SER A 113 12.19 3.39 -22.95
C SER A 113 13.39 4.09 -23.57
N THR A 114 13.39 5.42 -23.54
CA THR A 114 14.55 6.25 -23.93
C THR A 114 15.37 6.70 -22.72
N GLY A 115 15.05 6.22 -21.51
CA GLY A 115 15.82 6.52 -20.31
C GLY A 115 17.26 5.98 -20.40
N VAL A 116 18.21 6.71 -19.86
CA VAL A 116 19.62 6.35 -19.87
C VAL A 116 19.98 5.63 -18.58
N TYR A 117 20.35 4.38 -18.71
CA TYR A 117 20.78 3.52 -17.61
C TYR A 117 22.31 3.52 -17.51
N GLY A 118 22.84 3.55 -16.31
CA GLY A 118 24.29 3.56 -16.08
C GLY A 118 24.68 3.08 -14.69
N LYS A 119 25.97 3.28 -14.38
CA LYS A 119 26.58 2.90 -13.10
C LYS A 119 27.35 4.06 -12.46
N GLN A 120 27.00 5.28 -12.82
CA GLN A 120 27.63 6.49 -12.25
C GLN A 120 26.92 6.84 -10.94
N GLY A 121 27.60 6.68 -9.81
CA GLY A 121 27.03 6.88 -8.48
C GLY A 121 26.42 5.62 -7.89
N LYS A 122 25.61 5.80 -6.86
CA LYS A 122 24.98 4.73 -6.07
C LYS A 122 23.46 4.86 -6.10
N VAL A 123 22.78 3.79 -5.72
CA VAL A 123 21.32 3.81 -5.45
C VAL A 123 20.97 4.93 -4.46
N SER A 124 21.75 5.10 -3.38
CA SER A 124 21.56 6.19 -2.40
C SER A 124 21.62 7.58 -3.01
N ASP A 125 22.52 7.84 -3.94
CA ASP A 125 22.65 9.14 -4.60
C ASP A 125 21.42 9.43 -5.49
N PHE A 126 20.96 8.41 -6.21
CA PHE A 126 19.75 8.51 -7.02
C PHE A 126 18.52 8.82 -6.14
N LEU A 127 18.33 8.10 -5.05
CA LEU A 127 17.20 8.29 -4.15
C LEU A 127 17.19 9.70 -3.54
N LYS A 128 18.35 10.19 -3.12
CA LYS A 128 18.52 11.55 -2.60
C LYS A 128 18.16 12.61 -3.64
N ALA A 129 18.57 12.42 -4.90
CA ALA A 129 18.26 13.36 -5.99
C ALA A 129 16.76 13.45 -6.30
N TYR A 130 15.97 12.39 -5.97
CA TYR A 130 14.53 12.37 -6.18
C TYR A 130 13.68 12.67 -4.93
N ASP A 131 14.32 13.04 -3.81
CA ASP A 131 13.66 13.43 -2.55
C ASP A 131 12.53 12.46 -2.14
N VAL A 132 12.92 11.21 -1.89
CA VAL A 132 11.95 10.12 -1.64
C VAL A 132 11.80 9.79 -0.14
N ASP A 133 12.60 10.38 0.74
CA ASP A 133 12.71 9.97 2.13
C ASP A 133 11.37 10.14 2.88
N GLN A 134 10.65 11.24 2.66
CA GLN A 134 9.34 11.46 3.27
C GLN A 134 8.30 10.43 2.78
N LEU A 135 8.34 10.09 1.48
CA LEU A 135 7.45 9.06 0.91
C LEU A 135 7.74 7.68 1.52
N PHE A 136 9.01 7.36 1.69
CA PHE A 136 9.39 6.09 2.32
C PHE A 136 8.99 6.06 3.80
N ALA A 137 9.22 7.13 4.54
CA ALA A 137 8.84 7.21 5.95
C ALA A 137 7.33 6.99 6.14
N ALA A 138 6.49 7.68 5.36
CA ALA A 138 5.05 7.51 5.42
C ALA A 138 4.62 6.08 5.03
N LYS A 139 5.18 5.54 3.94
CA LYS A 139 4.88 4.18 3.48
C LYS A 139 5.30 3.12 4.50
N ASP A 140 6.44 3.31 5.15
CA ASP A 140 6.94 2.38 6.17
C ASP A 140 6.03 2.36 7.40
N ARG A 141 5.47 3.50 7.80
CA ARG A 141 4.49 3.57 8.90
C ARG A 141 3.22 2.76 8.59
N TYR A 142 2.67 2.90 7.37
CA TYR A 142 1.52 2.09 6.94
C TYR A 142 1.86 0.60 6.84
N PHE A 143 3.07 0.27 6.39
CA PHE A 143 3.53 -1.11 6.38
C PHE A 143 3.65 -1.70 7.80
N ASP A 144 4.23 -0.96 8.74
CA ASP A 144 4.35 -1.37 10.13
C ASP A 144 2.96 -1.51 10.79
N LEU A 145 2.01 -0.63 10.45
CA LEU A 145 0.61 -0.77 10.86
C LEU A 145 -0.01 -2.06 10.30
N ALA A 146 0.20 -2.36 9.02
CA ALA A 146 -0.28 -3.61 8.42
C ALA A 146 0.26 -4.85 9.12
N LEU A 147 1.54 -4.83 9.53
CA LEU A 147 2.15 -5.94 10.30
C LEU A 147 1.52 -6.08 11.70
N ARG A 148 1.24 -4.96 12.37
CA ARG A 148 0.55 -4.98 13.68
C ARG A 148 -0.86 -5.53 13.57
N ILE A 149 -1.62 -5.09 12.57
CA ILE A 149 -2.97 -5.61 12.29
C ILE A 149 -2.88 -7.12 12.03
N ALA A 150 -1.99 -7.55 11.13
CA ALA A 150 -1.80 -8.94 10.79
C ALA A 150 -1.46 -9.80 12.03
N SER A 151 -0.54 -9.32 12.87
CA SER A 151 -0.14 -10.00 14.10
C SER A 151 -1.27 -10.08 15.14
N GLY A 152 -2.03 -9.00 15.27
CA GLY A 152 -3.21 -8.93 16.15
C GLY A 152 -4.31 -9.93 15.74
N LEU A 153 -4.61 -9.97 14.43
CA LEU A 153 -5.56 -10.93 13.86
C LEU A 153 -5.08 -12.38 14.06
N ALA A 154 -3.78 -12.66 13.83
CA ALA A 154 -3.22 -14.00 14.07
C ALA A 154 -3.35 -14.43 15.53
N ALA A 155 -3.08 -13.53 16.46
CA ALA A 155 -3.24 -13.80 17.89
C ALA A 155 -4.73 -14.05 18.27
N ALA A 156 -5.66 -13.31 17.67
CA ALA A 156 -7.09 -13.49 17.88
C ALA A 156 -7.57 -14.85 17.35
N VAL A 157 -7.18 -15.22 16.12
CA VAL A 157 -7.48 -16.54 15.53
C VAL A 157 -6.93 -17.69 16.38
N LYS A 158 -5.73 -17.55 16.93
CA LYS A 158 -5.13 -18.56 17.81
C LYS A 158 -5.92 -18.76 19.11
N ARG A 159 -6.43 -17.68 19.69
CA ARG A 159 -7.22 -17.73 20.93
C ARG A 159 -8.58 -18.39 20.73
N GLU A 160 -9.25 -18.11 19.63
CA GLU A 160 -10.64 -18.50 19.38
C GLU A 160 -10.86 -19.01 17.94
N PRO A 161 -10.32 -20.19 17.58
CA PRO A 161 -10.31 -20.68 16.18
C PRO A 161 -11.72 -20.81 15.58
N HIS A 162 -12.70 -21.18 16.40
CA HIS A 162 -14.09 -21.42 15.94
C HIS A 162 -14.81 -20.11 15.52
N ARG A 163 -14.46 -18.99 16.15
CA ARG A 163 -15.02 -17.68 15.84
C ARG A 163 -14.52 -17.11 14.53
N PHE A 164 -13.30 -17.46 14.16
CA PHE A 164 -12.65 -16.96 12.97
C PHE A 164 -12.77 -17.86 11.74
N ALA A 165 -13.55 -18.96 11.83
CA ALA A 165 -13.77 -19.87 10.70
C ALA A 165 -14.40 -19.14 9.50
N ALA A 166 -15.31 -18.19 9.73
CA ALA A 166 -15.92 -17.38 8.68
C ALA A 166 -14.93 -16.37 8.06
N ILE A 167 -14.06 -15.78 8.89
CA ILE A 167 -13.01 -14.84 8.42
C ILE A 167 -11.91 -15.58 7.67
N ARG A 168 -11.69 -16.86 8.01
CA ARG A 168 -10.75 -17.73 7.30
C ARG A 168 -11.09 -17.84 5.82
N GLY A 169 -12.36 -18.07 5.47
CA GLY A 169 -12.82 -18.09 4.08
C GLY A 169 -12.54 -16.77 3.35
N VAL A 170 -12.77 -15.64 4.03
CA VAL A 170 -12.49 -14.29 3.48
C VAL A 170 -10.98 -14.07 3.27
N ILE A 171 -10.14 -14.56 4.17
CA ILE A 171 -8.68 -14.43 4.06
C ILE A 171 -8.12 -15.41 3.01
N GLU A 172 -8.68 -16.61 2.89
CA GLU A 172 -8.27 -17.64 1.93
C GLU A 172 -8.73 -17.31 0.51
N ASP A 173 -9.88 -16.66 0.34
CA ASP A 173 -10.45 -16.29 -0.98
C ASP A 173 -9.96 -14.92 -1.49
N HIS A 174 -8.65 -14.77 -1.47
CA HIS A 174 -7.98 -13.51 -1.84
C HIS A 174 -8.26 -13.01 -3.26
N ARG A 175 -8.74 -13.83 -4.15
CA ARG A 175 -8.95 -13.44 -5.56
C ARG A 175 -10.26 -12.67 -5.71
N GLU A 176 -11.31 -13.09 -5.06
CA GLU A 176 -12.61 -12.40 -5.08
C GLU A 176 -12.61 -11.17 -4.18
N PHE A 177 -11.95 -11.25 -3.02
CA PHE A 177 -11.85 -10.13 -2.07
C PHE A 177 -11.11 -8.90 -2.62
N ARG A 178 -10.10 -9.12 -3.49
CA ARG A 178 -9.39 -8.01 -4.17
C ARG A 178 -10.24 -7.28 -5.20
N ALA A 179 -11.29 -7.89 -5.70
CA ALA A 179 -12.08 -7.34 -6.80
C ALA A 179 -13.29 -6.51 -6.33
N SER A 180 -13.76 -6.68 -5.10
CA SER A 180 -15.09 -6.19 -4.71
C SER A 180 -15.15 -5.12 -3.63
N MET A 181 -14.08 -4.83 -2.89
CA MET A 181 -14.13 -3.83 -1.82
C MET A 181 -12.84 -2.99 -1.72
N VAL A 182 -12.96 -1.67 -1.99
CA VAL A 182 -12.01 -0.70 -1.43
C VAL A 182 -12.18 -0.77 0.09
N PRO A 183 -11.15 -1.15 0.87
CA PRO A 183 -11.29 -1.11 2.32
C PRO A 183 -11.64 0.32 2.74
N PRO A 184 -12.73 0.57 3.47
CA PRO A 184 -13.12 1.91 3.90
C PRO A 184 -11.99 2.65 4.61
N LEU A 185 -11.11 1.92 5.29
CA LEU A 185 -9.93 2.44 5.99
C LEU A 185 -8.85 3.03 5.08
N ILE A 186 -8.93 2.88 3.76
CA ILE A 186 -8.03 3.57 2.80
C ILE A 186 -8.42 5.02 2.60
N ASP A 187 -9.68 5.36 2.81
CA ASP A 187 -10.22 6.72 2.64
C ASP A 187 -9.87 7.59 3.86
N VAL A 188 -8.74 8.29 3.75
CA VAL A 188 -8.20 9.11 4.83
C VAL A 188 -9.18 10.17 5.30
N ASP A 189 -9.82 10.91 4.37
CA ASP A 189 -10.73 11.99 4.75
C ASP A 189 -11.98 11.45 5.46
N ARG A 190 -12.49 10.31 5.03
CA ARG A 190 -13.63 9.66 5.68
C ARG A 190 -13.27 9.21 7.09
N VAL A 191 -12.18 8.42 7.24
CA VAL A 191 -11.77 7.91 8.57
C VAL A 191 -11.48 9.04 9.54
N VAL A 192 -10.77 10.07 9.08
CA VAL A 192 -10.44 11.24 9.91
C VAL A 192 -11.69 12.03 10.27
N SER A 193 -12.63 12.20 9.32
CA SER A 193 -13.89 12.90 9.59
C SER A 193 -14.73 12.17 10.65
N ASP A 194 -14.89 10.85 10.49
CA ASP A 194 -15.65 10.02 11.42
C ASP A 194 -15.02 10.09 12.82
N TYR A 195 -13.68 9.98 12.91
CA TYR A 195 -12.95 10.10 14.16
C TYR A 195 -13.11 11.48 14.81
N CYS A 196 -13.01 12.57 14.03
CA CYS A 196 -13.18 13.92 14.55
C CYS A 196 -14.61 14.16 15.10
N ILE A 197 -15.62 13.64 14.43
CA ILE A 197 -17.02 13.72 14.88
C ILE A 197 -17.21 12.96 16.21
N GLU A 198 -16.70 11.73 16.28
CA GLU A 198 -16.81 10.90 17.47
C GLU A 198 -16.13 11.52 18.69
N HIS A 199 -14.94 12.10 18.52
CA HIS A 199 -14.12 12.68 19.59
C HIS A 199 -14.34 14.17 19.81
N GLN A 200 -15.21 14.81 19.02
CA GLN A 200 -15.51 16.25 19.09
C GLN A 200 -14.25 17.14 18.96
N ILE A 201 -13.36 16.78 18.03
CA ILE A 201 -12.14 17.54 17.71
C ILE A 201 -12.24 18.17 16.32
N GLU A 202 -11.46 19.22 16.09
CA GLU A 202 -11.41 19.90 14.79
C GLU A 202 -10.75 19.05 13.73
N PHE A 203 -11.25 19.13 12.49
CA PHE A 203 -10.69 18.44 11.35
C PHE A 203 -9.32 19.05 10.98
N PRO A 204 -8.26 18.24 10.83
CA PRO A 204 -6.91 18.74 10.58
C PRO A 204 -6.80 19.40 9.20
N VAL A 205 -6.03 20.50 9.14
CA VAL A 205 -5.83 21.28 7.91
C VAL A 205 -4.66 20.77 7.10
N SER A 206 -3.57 20.40 7.77
CA SER A 206 -2.37 19.90 7.07
C SER A 206 -2.48 18.43 6.72
N LEU A 207 -1.78 18.03 5.64
CA LEU A 207 -1.72 16.63 5.25
C LEU A 207 -1.06 15.78 6.34
N ASP A 208 0.00 16.28 6.95
CA ASP A 208 0.75 15.52 7.95
C ASP A 208 -0.11 15.24 9.19
N GLU A 209 -0.81 16.26 9.72
CA GLU A 209 -1.77 16.07 10.83
C GLU A 209 -2.89 15.08 10.46
N LYS A 210 -3.40 15.17 9.23
CA LYS A 210 -4.43 14.27 8.73
C LYS A 210 -3.94 12.81 8.72
N ILE A 211 -2.71 12.58 8.27
CA ILE A 211 -2.11 11.23 8.25
C ILE A 211 -1.81 10.72 9.66
N GLU A 212 -1.33 11.58 10.56
CA GLU A 212 -1.15 11.22 11.98
C GLU A 212 -2.47 10.75 12.59
N LEU A 213 -3.53 11.53 12.40
CA LEU A 213 -4.85 11.21 12.95
C LEU A 213 -5.46 9.96 12.31
N HIS A 214 -5.26 9.76 11.02
CA HIS A 214 -5.69 8.56 10.31
C HIS A 214 -5.05 7.28 10.89
N LEU A 215 -3.72 7.31 11.07
CA LEU A 215 -3.00 6.18 11.68
C LEU A 215 -3.47 5.93 13.12
N HIS A 216 -3.65 7.00 13.90
CA HIS A 216 -4.12 6.91 15.27
C HIS A 216 -5.52 6.31 15.38
N ALA A 217 -6.46 6.76 14.55
CA ALA A 217 -7.83 6.25 14.50
C ALA A 217 -7.87 4.73 14.22
N ILE A 218 -7.03 4.27 13.29
CA ILE A 218 -6.95 2.84 12.97
C ILE A 218 -6.31 2.04 14.12
N GLU A 219 -5.29 2.57 14.77
CA GLU A 219 -4.64 1.93 15.92
C GLU A 219 -5.59 1.82 17.12
N GLU A 220 -6.38 2.84 17.40
CA GLU A 220 -7.39 2.82 18.47
C GLU A 220 -8.49 1.83 18.16
N ARG A 221 -8.99 1.79 16.92
CA ARG A 221 -9.96 0.78 16.49
C ARG A 221 -9.41 -0.64 16.64
N LEU A 222 -8.14 -0.87 16.27
CA LEU A 222 -7.49 -2.16 16.47
C LEU A 222 -7.40 -2.54 17.96
N ALA A 223 -7.07 -1.60 18.83
CA ALA A 223 -7.02 -1.81 20.28
C ALA A 223 -8.39 -2.15 20.86
N THR A 224 -9.45 -1.47 20.40
CA THR A 224 -10.83 -1.72 20.79
C THR A 224 -11.27 -3.14 20.40
N ILE A 225 -11.00 -3.56 19.16
CA ILE A 225 -11.27 -4.94 18.70
C ILE A 225 -10.54 -5.97 19.56
N ALA A 226 -9.30 -5.70 19.94
CA ALA A 226 -8.50 -6.61 20.76
C ALA A 226 -9.02 -6.74 22.21
N ALA A 227 -9.69 -5.71 22.73
CA ALA A 227 -10.19 -5.65 24.10
C ALA A 227 -11.60 -6.27 24.26
N HIS A 228 -12.41 -6.33 23.20
CA HIS A 228 -13.79 -6.79 23.27
C HIS A 228 -13.94 -8.27 22.88
N PRO A 229 -14.81 -9.05 23.57
CA PRO A 229 -15.12 -10.40 23.14
C PRO A 229 -15.90 -10.37 21.82
N ALA A 230 -15.51 -11.21 20.88
CA ALA A 230 -15.96 -11.24 19.49
C ALA A 230 -17.42 -11.71 19.25
N ASP A 231 -18.34 -11.49 20.17
CA ASP A 231 -19.74 -11.99 20.09
C ASP A 231 -20.69 -11.07 19.31
N SER A 232 -20.29 -9.84 18.99
CA SER A 232 -21.11 -8.92 18.22
C SER A 232 -20.84 -9.03 16.71
N SER A 233 -21.88 -8.83 15.89
CA SER A 233 -21.76 -8.70 14.42
C SER A 233 -20.76 -7.61 14.03
N ASP A 234 -20.75 -6.53 14.77
CA ASP A 234 -19.93 -5.35 14.56
C ASP A 234 -18.43 -5.65 14.61
N VAL A 235 -18.01 -6.48 15.59
CA VAL A 235 -16.59 -6.92 15.67
C VAL A 235 -16.18 -7.80 14.50
N ARG A 236 -17.10 -8.57 13.92
CA ARG A 236 -16.80 -9.39 12.73
C ARG A 236 -16.55 -8.51 11.50
N ASP A 237 -17.38 -7.50 11.32
CA ASP A 237 -17.26 -6.56 10.21
C ASP A 237 -15.98 -5.74 10.33
N ASP A 238 -15.66 -5.27 11.54
CA ASP A 238 -14.41 -4.59 11.86
C ASP A 238 -13.16 -5.43 11.56
N LEU A 239 -13.16 -6.70 11.95
CA LEU A 239 -12.04 -7.61 11.69
C LEU A 239 -11.86 -7.87 10.19
N THR A 240 -12.96 -7.99 9.46
CA THR A 240 -12.93 -8.16 8.00
C THR A 240 -12.35 -6.93 7.32
N GLU A 241 -12.78 -5.74 7.74
CA GLU A 241 -12.29 -4.48 7.22
C GLU A 241 -10.79 -4.30 7.51
N MET A 242 -10.34 -4.59 8.73
CA MET A 242 -8.94 -4.57 9.12
C MET A 242 -8.08 -5.54 8.30
N ALA A 243 -8.57 -6.76 8.07
CA ALA A 243 -7.87 -7.75 7.25
C ALA A 243 -7.72 -7.27 5.80
N ALA A 244 -8.79 -6.68 5.24
CA ALA A 244 -8.79 -6.09 3.91
C ALA A 244 -7.78 -4.95 3.79
N PHE A 245 -7.78 -4.06 4.75
CA PHE A 245 -6.87 -2.93 4.80
C PHE A 245 -5.40 -3.38 4.89
N ALA A 246 -5.08 -4.32 5.78
CA ALA A 246 -3.73 -4.87 5.88
C ALA A 246 -3.29 -5.54 4.56
N GLY A 247 -4.19 -6.25 3.88
CA GLY A 247 -3.95 -6.84 2.56
C GLY A 247 -3.66 -5.79 1.49
N ALA A 248 -4.42 -4.69 1.47
CA ALA A 248 -4.22 -3.57 0.56
C ALA A 248 -2.87 -2.87 0.78
N LEU A 249 -2.50 -2.60 2.04
CA LEU A 249 -1.20 -2.03 2.39
C LEU A 249 -0.04 -2.96 1.97
N GLY A 250 -0.18 -4.27 2.17
CA GLY A 250 0.78 -5.26 1.71
C GLY A 250 0.95 -5.24 0.18
N ALA A 251 -0.13 -5.10 -0.57
CA ALA A 251 -0.10 -4.99 -2.01
C ALA A 251 0.60 -3.69 -2.46
N ALA A 252 0.32 -2.57 -1.81
CA ALA A 252 0.98 -1.29 -2.08
C ALA A 252 2.49 -1.33 -1.76
N ALA A 253 2.89 -2.04 -0.69
CA ALA A 253 4.29 -2.27 -0.35
C ALA A 253 4.97 -3.35 -1.21
N LYS A 254 4.24 -4.00 -2.11
CA LYS A 254 4.69 -5.16 -2.90
C LYS A 254 5.20 -6.33 -2.05
N VAL A 255 4.63 -6.48 -0.86
CA VAL A 255 4.92 -7.56 0.09
C VAL A 255 3.65 -8.40 0.29
N ARG A 256 3.81 -9.71 0.31
CA ARG A 256 2.69 -10.61 0.64
C ARG A 256 2.51 -10.68 2.16
N VAL A 257 1.88 -9.67 2.75
CA VAL A 257 1.59 -9.66 4.20
C VAL A 257 0.72 -10.86 4.60
N THR A 258 -0.14 -11.29 3.71
CA THR A 258 -1.14 -12.35 3.96
C THR A 258 -0.55 -13.76 4.01
N LEU A 259 0.53 -14.08 3.30
CA LEU A 259 1.12 -15.43 3.28
C LEU A 259 1.86 -15.79 4.57
N VAL A 260 2.40 -14.81 5.28
CA VAL A 260 2.98 -15.04 6.62
C VAL A 260 1.88 -15.41 7.62
N PHE A 261 0.66 -14.92 7.42
CA PHE A 261 -0.51 -15.19 8.24
C PHE A 261 -0.95 -16.66 8.14
N VAL A 262 -1.09 -17.18 6.93
CA VAL A 262 -1.60 -18.53 6.68
C VAL A 262 -0.55 -19.60 7.03
N ALA A 263 0.71 -19.40 6.66
CA ALA A 263 1.77 -20.35 6.92
C ALA A 263 2.12 -20.47 8.41
N GLY A 264 2.07 -19.37 9.17
CA GLY A 264 2.38 -19.40 10.61
C GLY A 264 1.25 -19.95 11.50
N VAL A 265 -0.02 -19.88 11.02
CA VAL A 265 -1.20 -20.35 11.76
C VAL A 265 -1.53 -21.83 11.46
N PHE A 266 -1.17 -22.32 10.27
CA PHE A 266 -1.57 -23.65 9.77
C PHE A 266 -0.40 -24.63 9.55
N GLY A 267 0.86 -24.19 9.77
CA GLY A 267 2.05 -25.05 9.62
C GLY A 267 2.35 -25.98 10.80
N GLY A 268 1.40 -26.19 11.72
CA GLY A 268 1.55 -27.06 12.91
C GLY A 268 0.68 -28.30 12.85
N GLY A 269 0.65 -29.04 11.75
CA GLY A 269 -0.12 -30.26 11.63
C GLY A 269 0.56 -31.31 10.75
N ASP A 270 1.09 -32.34 11.41
CA ASP A 270 1.47 -33.66 10.89
C ASP A 270 2.71 -33.81 10.01
N SER A 271 3.84 -33.95 10.70
CA SER A 271 4.90 -34.86 10.30
C SER A 271 4.92 -36.05 11.26
N THR A 272 3.93 -36.97 11.17
CA THR A 272 4.09 -38.35 11.64
C THR A 272 3.33 -39.25 10.68
N SER A 273 4.02 -39.96 9.85
CA SER A 273 3.94 -41.42 9.64
C SER A 273 4.59 -41.83 8.33
N THR A 274 5.58 -42.68 8.59
CA THR A 274 6.21 -43.76 7.75
C THR A 274 6.83 -43.35 6.45
#